data_f0cb7253540976621509820ce06d92a7
#
_entry.id   f0cb7253540976621509820ce06d92a7
#
_cell.length_a   1.000
_cell.length_b   1.000
_cell.length_c   1.000
_cell.angle_alpha   90.00
_cell.angle_beta   90.00
_cell.angle_gamma   90.00
#
_symmetry.space_group_name_H-M   'P 1'
#
loop_
_entity.id
_entity.type
_entity.pdbx_description
1 polymer ?
#
loop_
_entity_poly.entity_id
_entity_poly.type
_entity_poly.pdbx_seq_one_letter_code
_entity_poly.pdbx_strand_id
1 'polypeptide(L)'
;MFWRLSTFLLLLLGGAAAGWLASGMPGALAGVVAGATLWFLTDLVRGGRVIRWLRDPAGREPPTLWGLWGEAADRCRRLLRAGDQRLVESEQRLQAFLAAIQASPNGVAILDAQGYIEWFNQTAATDFGLDTLRDRGQQIGNLVRDPVFAAYYASDDHGHEVLMAGRGSTPQRPVQLSVQLHPYGDGKRLLLSRDVTALAQAEAMRRDFVANVSHEIRTPLTVLSGFIETMQSLDLDAPERARYLALMAAQADRMQTLVNDLLTLSRLEGSPPPGLADWVSADELVGQCAEEGQALSAMLWPVPAAPQQVRAHALPAVELAGSVSELRSALSNLISNAVRYTPAGGLINITGQLLPDGRLELAVTDTGPGIPPEHLPRLSERFYRVDRSRSRESGGTGLGLAIAKHVAQRHGGELRMQSMLGQGSRFALVFPASRVRPAFRLEPDAARRAP
;
A
#
# COMPACT_ATOMS: atom_id res chain seq x y z
N MET A 1 58.38 27.16 -24.06
CA MET A 1 59.11 28.35 -24.53
C MET A 1 60.57 28.04 -24.87
N PHE A 2 61.32 27.33 -24.01
CA PHE A 2 62.72 26.93 -24.22
C PHE A 2 62.99 26.23 -25.56
N TRP A 3 62.19 25.23 -25.91
CA TRP A 3 62.34 24.44 -27.13
C TRP A 3 62.21 25.26 -28.42
N ARG A 4 61.40 26.31 -28.42
CA ARG A 4 61.21 27.21 -29.56
C ARG A 4 62.43 28.07 -29.74
N LEU A 5 63.02 28.58 -28.65
CA LEU A 5 64.23 29.36 -28.69
C LEU A 5 65.46 28.51 -29.12
N SER A 6 65.55 27.26 -28.61
CA SER A 6 66.63 26.36 -28.99
C SER A 6 66.59 25.93 -30.45
N THR A 7 65.38 25.64 -31.01
CA THR A 7 65.24 25.30 -32.44
C THR A 7 65.53 26.52 -33.36
N PHE A 8 65.12 27.71 -32.91
CA PHE A 8 65.45 28.97 -33.62
C PHE A 8 66.96 29.19 -33.68
N LEU A 9 67.64 29.14 -32.54
CA LEU A 9 69.09 29.28 -32.40
C LEU A 9 69.85 28.22 -33.20
N LEU A 10 69.40 26.96 -33.16
CA LEU A 10 69.99 25.85 -33.92
C LEU A 10 69.93 26.11 -35.44
N LEU A 11 68.77 26.58 -35.94
CA LEU A 11 68.65 26.95 -37.37
C LEU A 11 69.41 28.15 -37.77
N LEU A 12 69.55 29.18 -36.90
CA LEU A 12 70.41 30.36 -37.15
C LEU A 12 71.87 29.98 -37.19
N LEU A 13 72.35 29.22 -36.17
CA LEU A 13 73.76 28.80 -36.06
C LEU A 13 74.12 27.81 -37.16
N GLY A 14 73.24 26.87 -37.50
CA GLY A 14 73.42 25.89 -38.59
C GLY A 14 73.45 26.62 -39.93
N GLY A 15 72.56 27.58 -40.20
CA GLY A 15 72.51 28.40 -41.38
C GLY A 15 73.77 29.28 -41.49
N ALA A 16 74.17 29.89 -40.38
CA ALA A 16 75.43 30.69 -40.37
C ALA A 16 76.69 29.84 -40.67
N ALA A 17 76.78 28.68 -40.07
CA ALA A 17 77.92 27.75 -40.33
C ALA A 17 78.00 27.26 -41.78
N ALA A 18 76.83 26.79 -42.29
CA ALA A 18 76.75 26.34 -43.70
C ALA A 18 77.06 27.48 -44.69
N GLY A 19 76.59 28.70 -44.47
CA GLY A 19 76.85 29.82 -45.29
C GLY A 19 78.32 30.33 -45.25
N TRP A 20 78.90 30.22 -44.03
CA TRP A 20 80.34 30.56 -43.89
C TRP A 20 81.22 29.56 -44.63
N LEU A 21 80.93 28.31 -44.61
CA LEU A 21 81.64 27.28 -45.39
C LEU A 21 81.56 27.46 -46.91
N ALA A 22 80.44 28.01 -47.36
CA ALA A 22 80.23 28.25 -48.82
C ALA A 22 80.90 29.51 -49.41
N SER A 23 80.88 30.69 -48.71
CA SER A 23 81.36 31.93 -49.25
C SER A 23 81.84 32.92 -48.19
N GLY A 24 82.28 32.47 -47.04
CA GLY A 24 82.81 33.29 -45.94
C GLY A 24 81.73 34.18 -45.25
N MET A 25 82.16 35.44 -44.88
CA MET A 25 81.28 36.35 -44.13
C MET A 25 79.97 36.72 -44.84
N PRO A 26 79.97 37.02 -46.17
CA PRO A 26 78.66 37.24 -46.83
C PRO A 26 77.73 36.06 -46.84
N GLY A 27 78.27 34.86 -47.00
CA GLY A 27 77.47 33.61 -46.91
C GLY A 27 76.89 33.33 -45.54
N ALA A 28 77.61 33.63 -44.47
CA ALA A 28 77.15 33.53 -43.14
C ALA A 28 75.92 34.40 -42.89
N LEU A 29 75.91 35.65 -43.34
CA LEU A 29 74.75 36.55 -43.22
C LEU A 29 73.54 35.99 -43.99
N ALA A 30 73.76 35.57 -45.26
CA ALA A 30 72.73 34.97 -46.05
C ALA A 30 72.15 33.67 -45.43
N GLY A 31 73.01 32.84 -44.83
CA GLY A 31 72.63 31.63 -44.09
C GLY A 31 71.80 31.87 -42.82
N VAL A 32 72.12 32.96 -42.08
CA VAL A 32 71.29 33.37 -40.92
C VAL A 32 69.90 33.77 -41.34
N VAL A 33 69.79 34.60 -42.45
CA VAL A 33 68.49 35.02 -42.99
C VAL A 33 67.70 33.85 -43.52
N ALA A 34 68.33 32.88 -44.20
CA ALA A 34 67.67 31.68 -44.68
C ALA A 34 67.19 30.79 -43.52
N GLY A 35 68.00 30.59 -42.45
CA GLY A 35 67.63 29.86 -41.24
C GLY A 35 66.44 30.51 -40.50
N ALA A 36 66.44 31.82 -40.35
CA ALA A 36 65.33 32.57 -39.74
C ALA A 36 64.04 32.45 -40.57
N THR A 37 64.15 32.59 -41.91
CA THR A 37 62.98 32.43 -42.79
C THR A 37 62.40 31.02 -42.74
N LEU A 38 63.25 30.01 -42.77
CA LEU A 38 62.80 28.57 -42.64
C LEU A 38 62.10 28.31 -41.33
N TRP A 39 62.63 28.80 -40.20
CA TRP A 39 62.03 28.72 -38.94
C TRP A 39 60.63 29.36 -38.86
N PHE A 40 60.53 30.59 -39.39
CA PHE A 40 59.29 31.38 -39.48
C PHE A 40 58.24 30.65 -40.31
N LEU A 41 58.58 30.14 -41.49
CA LEU A 41 57.67 29.40 -42.35
C LEU A 41 57.19 28.08 -41.68
N THR A 42 58.07 27.37 -41.04
CA THR A 42 57.68 26.13 -40.33
C THR A 42 56.74 26.41 -39.11
N ASP A 43 57.01 27.50 -38.39
CA ASP A 43 56.18 27.97 -37.29
C ASP A 43 54.76 28.42 -37.77
N LEU A 44 54.74 29.17 -38.90
CA LEU A 44 53.48 29.58 -39.53
C LEU A 44 52.62 28.41 -40.02
N VAL A 45 53.25 27.39 -40.63
CA VAL A 45 52.58 26.19 -41.11
C VAL A 45 51.99 25.39 -39.88
N ARG A 46 52.77 25.26 -38.80
CA ARG A 46 52.29 24.62 -37.58
C ARG A 46 51.10 25.33 -36.96
N GLY A 47 51.18 26.68 -36.82
CA GLY A 47 50.06 27.51 -36.34
C GLY A 47 48.84 27.41 -37.26
N GLY A 48 49.04 27.46 -38.58
CA GLY A 48 47.96 27.28 -39.54
C GLY A 48 47.24 25.92 -39.45
N ARG A 49 47.98 24.84 -39.13
CA ARG A 49 47.38 23.52 -38.88
C ARG A 49 46.48 23.53 -37.66
N VAL A 50 46.92 24.14 -36.54
CA VAL A 50 46.12 24.23 -35.32
C VAL A 50 44.87 25.09 -35.53
N ILE A 51 44.99 26.27 -36.19
CA ILE A 51 43.84 27.13 -36.47
C ILE A 51 42.84 26.44 -37.40
N ARG A 52 43.32 25.71 -38.41
CA ARG A 52 42.47 24.97 -39.35
C ARG A 52 41.70 23.81 -38.63
N TRP A 53 42.35 23.14 -37.68
CA TRP A 53 41.70 22.13 -36.84
C TRP A 53 40.67 22.76 -35.91
N LEU A 54 40.95 23.90 -35.28
CA LEU A 54 40.03 24.61 -34.39
C LEU A 54 38.78 25.15 -35.12
N ARG A 55 38.80 25.35 -36.45
CA ARG A 55 37.60 25.71 -37.23
C ARG A 55 36.60 24.55 -37.38
N ASP A 56 37.09 23.32 -37.35
CA ASP A 56 36.26 22.11 -37.43
C ASP A 56 36.89 20.99 -36.56
N PRO A 57 36.77 21.11 -35.25
CA PRO A 57 37.42 20.17 -34.34
C PRO A 57 36.75 18.80 -34.29
N ALA A 58 35.48 18.67 -34.71
CA ALA A 58 34.73 17.40 -34.74
C ALA A 58 35.02 16.58 -36.00
N GLY A 59 35.26 17.23 -37.13
CA GLY A 59 35.51 16.59 -38.43
C GLY A 59 36.97 16.23 -38.71
N ARG A 60 37.93 16.59 -37.83
CA ARG A 60 39.36 16.37 -38.08
C ARG A 60 40.10 15.89 -36.86
N GLU A 61 41.05 14.98 -37.07
CA GLU A 61 41.97 14.57 -36.01
C GLU A 61 42.89 15.75 -35.59
N PRO A 62 43.16 15.87 -34.27
CA PRO A 62 44.02 16.90 -33.74
C PRO A 62 45.44 16.76 -34.32
N PRO A 63 46.08 17.86 -34.76
CA PRO A 63 47.42 17.77 -35.32
C PRO A 63 48.44 17.35 -34.25
N THR A 64 49.20 16.29 -34.54
CA THR A 64 50.31 15.84 -33.68
C THR A 64 51.50 16.72 -33.93
N LEU A 65 51.65 17.75 -33.12
CA LEU A 65 52.70 18.78 -33.25
C LEU A 65 53.56 18.78 -31.98
N TRP A 66 54.86 19.09 -32.17
CA TRP A 66 55.81 19.22 -31.04
C TRP A 66 55.95 20.70 -30.67
N GLY A 67 56.25 20.97 -29.36
CA GLY A 67 56.49 22.32 -28.89
C GLY A 67 55.22 23.12 -28.60
N LEU A 68 55.30 24.47 -28.68
CA LEU A 68 54.22 25.39 -28.28
C LEU A 68 52.87 25.10 -28.96
N TRP A 69 52.87 24.84 -30.26
CA TRP A 69 51.67 24.58 -31.04
C TRP A 69 51.04 23.23 -30.71
N GLY A 70 51.87 22.22 -30.35
CA GLY A 70 51.39 20.94 -29.86
C GLY A 70 50.72 21.10 -28.48
N GLU A 71 51.37 21.82 -27.56
CA GLU A 71 50.82 22.09 -26.21
C GLU A 71 49.52 22.90 -26.30
N ALA A 72 49.44 23.91 -27.18
CA ALA A 72 48.22 24.67 -27.43
C ALA A 72 47.10 23.79 -27.98
N ALA A 73 47.37 22.93 -28.97
CA ALA A 73 46.41 21.99 -29.52
C ALA A 73 45.88 21.00 -28.46
N ASP A 74 46.78 20.46 -27.61
CA ASP A 74 46.42 19.53 -26.53
C ASP A 74 45.59 20.21 -25.43
N ARG A 75 45.88 21.48 -25.15
CA ARG A 75 45.11 22.25 -24.17
C ARG A 75 43.71 22.57 -24.68
N CYS A 76 43.61 23.02 -25.96
CA CYS A 76 42.32 23.24 -26.60
C CYS A 76 41.49 21.95 -26.67
N ARG A 77 42.10 20.85 -27.04
CA ARG A 77 41.42 19.52 -27.06
C ARG A 77 40.87 19.12 -25.70
N ARG A 78 41.65 19.33 -24.61
CA ARG A 78 41.17 19.07 -23.25
C ARG A 78 39.98 19.93 -22.87
N LEU A 79 40.00 21.23 -23.22
CA LEU A 79 38.88 22.14 -22.95
C LEU A 79 37.62 21.78 -23.71
N LEU A 80 37.76 21.45 -25.00
CA LEU A 80 36.63 21.01 -25.82
C LEU A 80 36.00 19.70 -25.26
N ARG A 81 36.81 18.69 -24.94
CA ARG A 81 36.33 17.45 -24.36
C ARG A 81 35.66 17.67 -22.99
N ALA A 82 36.21 18.53 -22.14
CA ALA A 82 35.59 18.89 -20.86
C ALA A 82 34.25 19.64 -21.06
N GLY A 83 34.12 20.44 -22.11
CA GLY A 83 32.87 21.09 -22.51
C GLY A 83 31.82 20.05 -22.96
N ASP A 84 32.19 19.17 -23.87
CA ASP A 84 31.31 18.09 -24.35
C ASP A 84 30.85 17.15 -23.24
N GLN A 85 31.78 16.78 -22.35
CA GLN A 85 31.44 15.95 -21.18
C GLN A 85 30.39 16.62 -20.26
N ARG A 86 30.56 17.92 -20.00
CA ARG A 86 29.58 18.69 -19.18
C ARG A 86 28.21 18.78 -19.83
N LEU A 87 28.15 18.93 -21.16
CA LEU A 87 26.87 18.89 -21.88
C LEU A 87 26.19 17.54 -21.77
N VAL A 88 26.94 16.45 -22.03
CA VAL A 88 26.40 15.07 -21.89
C VAL A 88 25.93 14.79 -20.45
N GLU A 89 26.73 15.17 -19.45
CA GLU A 89 26.34 15.03 -18.05
C GLU A 89 25.08 15.83 -17.70
N SER A 90 24.98 17.07 -18.23
CA SER A 90 23.78 17.90 -18.02
C SER A 90 22.55 17.32 -18.66
N GLU A 91 22.66 16.84 -19.92
CA GLU A 91 21.58 16.16 -20.62
C GLU A 91 21.15 14.86 -19.89
N GLN A 92 22.11 14.05 -19.45
CA GLN A 92 21.83 12.84 -18.67
C GLN A 92 21.12 13.16 -17.33
N ARG A 93 21.53 14.21 -16.62
CA ARG A 93 20.86 14.66 -15.40
C ARG A 93 19.43 15.11 -15.66
N LEU A 94 19.21 15.86 -16.72
CA LEU A 94 17.86 16.29 -17.12
C LEU A 94 16.98 15.09 -17.47
N GLN A 95 17.49 14.14 -18.26
CA GLN A 95 16.76 12.92 -18.60
C GLN A 95 16.45 12.07 -17.36
N ALA A 96 17.40 11.90 -16.44
CA ALA A 96 17.19 11.19 -15.20
C ALA A 96 16.12 11.86 -14.31
N PHE A 97 16.13 13.19 -14.25
CA PHE A 97 15.11 13.97 -13.52
C PHE A 97 13.72 13.80 -14.14
N LEU A 98 13.59 13.91 -15.45
CA LEU A 98 12.32 13.70 -16.16
C LEU A 98 11.81 12.25 -15.99
N ALA A 99 12.72 11.27 -16.05
CA ALA A 99 12.36 9.87 -15.81
C ALA A 99 11.86 9.64 -14.35
N ALA A 100 12.47 10.28 -13.37
CA ALA A 100 12.03 10.19 -11.97
C ALA A 100 10.63 10.80 -11.76
N ILE A 101 10.33 11.95 -12.38
CA ILE A 101 8.98 12.55 -12.32
C ILE A 101 7.98 11.68 -13.09
N GLN A 102 8.37 11.09 -14.21
CA GLN A 102 7.52 10.18 -14.99
C GLN A 102 7.13 8.92 -14.20
N ALA A 103 8.05 8.43 -13.36
CA ALA A 103 7.83 7.26 -12.49
C ALA A 103 7.20 7.61 -11.12
N SER A 104 6.90 8.90 -10.88
CA SER A 104 6.26 9.33 -9.62
C SER A 104 4.91 8.63 -9.41
N PRO A 105 4.62 8.16 -8.18
CA PRO A 105 3.29 7.63 -7.84
C PRO A 105 2.21 8.71 -7.81
N ASN A 106 2.60 9.99 -7.75
CA ASN A 106 1.68 11.12 -7.85
C ASN A 106 1.56 11.59 -9.31
N GLY A 107 0.36 11.92 -9.72
CA GLY A 107 0.13 12.56 -11.00
C GLY A 107 0.63 14.00 -10.97
N VAL A 108 1.37 14.38 -12.01
CA VAL A 108 1.94 15.71 -12.18
C VAL A 108 1.60 16.21 -13.57
N ALA A 109 0.99 17.40 -13.66
CA ALA A 109 0.79 18.08 -14.93
C ALA A 109 1.20 19.55 -14.81
N ILE A 110 1.82 20.07 -15.87
CA ILE A 110 2.23 21.47 -15.99
C ILE A 110 1.26 22.15 -16.94
N LEU A 111 0.64 23.23 -16.46
CA LEU A 111 -0.31 24.03 -17.19
C LEU A 111 0.31 25.42 -17.45
N ASP A 112 0.04 25.99 -18.60
CA ASP A 112 0.37 27.40 -18.87
C ASP A 112 -0.57 28.36 -18.12
N ALA A 113 -0.38 29.66 -18.29
CA ALA A 113 -1.18 30.71 -17.65
C ALA A 113 -2.66 30.68 -18.05
N GLN A 114 -2.99 30.11 -19.21
CA GLN A 114 -4.34 29.97 -19.76
C GLN A 114 -4.96 28.61 -19.42
N GLY A 115 -4.18 27.67 -18.81
CA GLY A 115 -4.62 26.36 -18.41
C GLY A 115 -4.51 25.28 -19.48
N TYR A 116 -3.71 25.54 -20.54
CA TYR A 116 -3.36 24.51 -21.51
C TYR A 116 -2.27 23.60 -20.95
N ILE A 117 -2.37 22.31 -21.25
CA ILE A 117 -1.44 21.27 -20.78
C ILE A 117 -0.14 21.34 -21.57
N GLU A 118 0.96 21.75 -20.93
CA GLU A 118 2.29 21.71 -21.53
C GLU A 118 2.90 20.30 -21.43
N TRP A 119 2.74 19.67 -20.28
CA TRP A 119 3.32 18.36 -20.00
C TRP A 119 2.56 17.65 -18.87
N PHE A 120 2.57 16.33 -18.86
CA PHE A 120 2.09 15.50 -17.76
C PHE A 120 2.82 14.15 -17.73
N ASN A 121 2.86 13.52 -16.55
CA ASN A 121 3.41 12.19 -16.35
C ASN A 121 2.36 11.09 -16.57
N GLN A 122 2.81 9.83 -16.54
CA GLN A 122 1.95 8.66 -16.76
C GLN A 122 0.86 8.52 -15.69
N THR A 123 1.15 8.87 -14.44
CA THR A 123 0.17 8.81 -13.35
C THR A 123 -0.97 9.81 -13.59
N ALA A 124 -0.66 11.07 -13.94
CA ALA A 124 -1.69 12.04 -14.29
C ALA A 124 -2.51 11.60 -15.51
N ALA A 125 -1.87 10.95 -16.51
CA ALA A 125 -2.58 10.38 -17.65
C ALA A 125 -3.63 9.35 -17.20
N THR A 126 -3.26 8.49 -16.25
CA THR A 126 -4.17 7.46 -15.70
C THR A 126 -5.28 8.08 -14.84
N ASP A 127 -4.92 9.00 -13.93
CA ASP A 127 -5.83 9.63 -12.97
C ASP A 127 -6.95 10.41 -13.66
N PHE A 128 -6.58 11.22 -14.65
CA PHE A 128 -7.50 12.08 -15.39
C PHE A 128 -7.98 11.48 -16.72
N GLY A 129 -7.38 10.36 -17.16
CA GLY A 129 -7.70 9.71 -18.43
C GLY A 129 -7.22 10.52 -19.63
N LEU A 130 -6.00 11.11 -19.54
CA LEU A 130 -5.40 11.89 -20.59
C LEU A 130 -4.62 11.03 -21.58
N ASP A 131 -4.67 11.40 -22.86
CA ASP A 131 -3.88 10.78 -23.92
C ASP A 131 -2.62 11.66 -24.19
N THR A 132 -1.44 11.03 -24.10
CA THR A 132 -0.15 11.73 -24.23
C THR A 132 0.07 12.38 -25.60
N LEU A 133 -0.59 11.92 -26.66
CA LEU A 133 -0.45 12.43 -28.01
C LEU A 133 -1.53 13.46 -28.39
N ARG A 134 -2.75 13.31 -27.82
CA ARG A 134 -3.89 14.12 -28.22
C ARG A 134 -4.18 15.30 -27.30
N ASP A 135 -3.85 15.17 -26.02
CA ASP A 135 -4.36 16.10 -24.99
C ASP A 135 -3.33 17.16 -24.59
N ARG A 136 -2.09 17.05 -25.06
CA ARG A 136 -1.11 18.14 -24.97
C ARG A 136 -1.59 19.35 -25.77
N GLY A 137 -1.48 20.53 -25.18
CA GLY A 137 -1.97 21.78 -25.78
C GLY A 137 -3.49 21.94 -25.73
N GLN A 138 -4.21 21.04 -25.03
CA GLN A 138 -5.63 21.24 -24.73
C GLN A 138 -5.83 21.82 -23.33
N GLN A 139 -6.94 22.50 -23.12
CA GLN A 139 -7.28 23.12 -21.85
C GLN A 139 -7.76 22.06 -20.86
N ILE A 140 -7.13 21.99 -19.69
CA ILE A 140 -7.41 20.94 -18.67
C ILE A 140 -8.89 20.92 -18.24
N GLY A 141 -9.53 22.09 -18.10
CA GLY A 141 -10.93 22.21 -17.72
C GLY A 141 -11.94 21.57 -18.71
N ASN A 142 -11.54 21.40 -19.99
CA ASN A 142 -12.38 20.71 -20.99
C ASN A 142 -12.25 19.19 -20.91
N LEU A 143 -11.16 18.69 -20.37
CA LEU A 143 -10.83 17.26 -20.26
C LEU A 143 -11.30 16.68 -18.93
N VAL A 144 -11.07 17.40 -17.83
CA VAL A 144 -11.50 17.00 -16.49
C VAL A 144 -12.86 17.64 -16.19
N ARG A 145 -13.93 16.88 -16.42
CA ARG A 145 -15.32 17.36 -16.33
C ARG A 145 -15.97 17.11 -14.96
N ASP A 146 -15.19 16.84 -13.94
CA ASP A 146 -15.70 16.69 -12.57
C ASP A 146 -16.18 18.06 -12.04
N PRO A 147 -17.44 18.17 -11.50
CA PRO A 147 -17.98 19.44 -11.03
C PRO A 147 -17.16 20.06 -9.89
N VAL A 148 -16.57 19.24 -9.01
CA VAL A 148 -15.74 19.72 -7.90
C VAL A 148 -14.45 20.31 -8.44
N PHE A 149 -13.81 19.63 -9.39
CA PHE A 149 -12.62 20.14 -10.06
C PHE A 149 -12.91 21.43 -10.84
N ALA A 150 -14.03 21.48 -11.58
CA ALA A 150 -14.40 22.66 -12.35
C ALA A 150 -14.62 23.90 -11.45
N ALA A 151 -15.31 23.74 -10.31
CA ALA A 151 -15.52 24.80 -9.34
C ALA A 151 -14.18 25.25 -8.70
N TYR A 152 -13.33 24.30 -8.31
CA TYR A 152 -12.01 24.56 -7.76
C TYR A 152 -11.09 25.28 -8.75
N TYR A 153 -11.07 24.82 -10.01
CA TYR A 153 -10.26 25.40 -11.08
C TYR A 153 -10.68 26.84 -11.41
N ALA A 154 -11.98 27.14 -11.32
CA ALA A 154 -12.53 28.47 -11.54
C ALA A 154 -12.38 29.42 -10.33
N SER A 155 -12.03 28.91 -9.15
CA SER A 155 -11.78 29.72 -7.97
C SER A 155 -10.38 30.33 -7.99
N ASP A 156 -10.19 31.43 -7.25
CA ASP A 156 -8.86 32.02 -7.05
C ASP A 156 -8.11 31.40 -5.86
N ASP A 157 -8.80 30.59 -5.05
CA ASP A 157 -8.22 29.92 -3.87
C ASP A 157 -7.78 28.48 -4.24
N HIS A 158 -6.50 28.33 -4.49
CA HIS A 158 -5.85 27.04 -4.72
C HIS A 158 -4.98 26.59 -3.53
N GLY A 159 -5.14 27.23 -2.35
CA GLY A 159 -4.38 26.91 -1.14
C GLY A 159 -4.77 25.57 -0.49
N HIS A 160 -5.87 24.95 -0.90
CA HIS A 160 -6.35 23.67 -0.38
C HIS A 160 -6.44 22.59 -1.47
N GLU A 161 -6.41 21.33 -1.06
CA GLU A 161 -6.66 20.18 -1.94
C GLU A 161 -8.16 19.92 -2.08
N VAL A 162 -8.59 19.40 -3.21
CA VAL A 162 -9.97 18.97 -3.45
C VAL A 162 -10.01 17.48 -3.73
N LEU A 163 -11.08 16.83 -3.24
CA LEU A 163 -11.31 15.42 -3.46
C LEU A 163 -12.28 15.25 -4.63
N MET A 164 -11.89 14.44 -5.61
CA MET A 164 -12.72 14.14 -6.78
C MET A 164 -12.65 12.65 -7.15
N ALA A 165 -13.60 12.19 -7.95
CA ALA A 165 -13.56 10.84 -8.50
C ALA A 165 -12.51 10.74 -9.61
N GLY A 166 -11.64 9.72 -9.55
CA GLY A 166 -10.74 9.38 -10.65
C GLY A 166 -11.49 8.85 -11.87
N ARG A 167 -10.90 8.97 -13.06
CA ARG A 167 -11.53 8.52 -14.33
C ARG A 167 -11.93 7.05 -14.34
N GLY A 168 -11.19 6.20 -13.66
CA GLY A 168 -11.46 4.76 -13.52
C GLY A 168 -12.43 4.39 -12.39
N SER A 169 -13.07 5.38 -11.73
CA SER A 169 -13.99 5.13 -10.61
C SER A 169 -15.27 4.46 -11.09
N THR A 170 -15.64 3.36 -10.44
CA THR A 170 -16.92 2.68 -10.61
C THR A 170 -17.56 2.43 -9.24
N PRO A 171 -18.88 2.18 -9.14
CA PRO A 171 -19.53 1.83 -7.87
C PRO A 171 -18.90 0.62 -7.18
N GLN A 172 -18.37 -0.34 -7.94
CA GLN A 172 -17.72 -1.54 -7.43
C GLN A 172 -16.24 -1.30 -7.05
N ARG A 173 -15.59 -0.34 -7.70
CA ARG A 173 -14.20 0.04 -7.49
C ARG A 173 -14.07 1.56 -7.49
N PRO A 174 -14.48 2.23 -6.40
CA PRO A 174 -14.35 3.67 -6.29
C PRO A 174 -12.86 4.07 -6.25
N VAL A 175 -12.50 5.05 -7.06
CA VAL A 175 -11.17 5.69 -7.04
C VAL A 175 -11.37 7.14 -6.62
N GLN A 176 -10.68 7.56 -5.58
CA GLN A 176 -10.73 8.93 -5.06
C GLN A 176 -9.36 9.59 -5.17
N LEU A 177 -9.32 10.71 -5.85
CA LEU A 177 -8.12 11.52 -6.04
C LEU A 177 -8.17 12.76 -5.16
N SER A 178 -7.07 13.08 -4.52
CA SER A 178 -6.79 14.40 -3.98
C SER A 178 -6.06 15.20 -5.07
N VAL A 179 -6.59 16.38 -5.41
CA VAL A 179 -6.06 17.22 -6.48
C VAL A 179 -5.75 18.61 -5.93
N GLN A 180 -4.57 19.15 -6.28
CA GLN A 180 -4.15 20.48 -5.87
C GLN A 180 -3.45 21.22 -7.02
N LEU A 181 -3.71 22.52 -7.12
CA LEU A 181 -3.05 23.44 -8.04
C LEU A 181 -2.04 24.31 -7.28
N HIS A 182 -0.82 24.37 -7.76
CA HIS A 182 0.21 25.25 -7.21
C HIS A 182 0.68 26.22 -8.28
N PRO A 183 0.89 27.51 -7.94
CA PRO A 183 1.54 28.46 -8.86
C PRO A 183 2.98 28.00 -9.12
N TYR A 184 3.41 28.07 -10.38
CA TYR A 184 4.73 27.65 -10.81
C TYR A 184 5.27 28.62 -11.88
N GLY A 185 6.48 29.12 -11.67
CA GLY A 185 7.13 30.02 -12.62
C GLY A 185 6.27 31.25 -12.97
N ASP A 186 6.40 31.75 -14.20
CA ASP A 186 5.74 32.96 -14.67
C ASP A 186 4.28 32.72 -15.09
N GLY A 187 3.38 32.63 -14.09
CA GLY A 187 1.94 32.44 -14.31
C GLY A 187 1.52 31.02 -14.64
N LYS A 188 2.44 30.07 -14.72
CA LYS A 188 2.14 28.64 -14.90
C LYS A 188 1.56 28.03 -13.63
N ARG A 189 0.90 26.89 -13.78
CA ARG A 189 0.31 26.14 -12.67
C ARG A 189 0.80 24.69 -12.71
N LEU A 190 1.13 24.15 -11.54
CA LEU A 190 1.45 22.74 -11.34
C LEU A 190 0.20 22.07 -10.77
N LEU A 191 -0.38 21.13 -11.51
CA LEU A 191 -1.47 20.29 -11.08
C LEU A 191 -0.89 19.01 -10.52
N LEU A 192 -1.18 18.74 -9.25
CA LEU A 192 -0.80 17.49 -8.57
C LEU A 192 -2.04 16.65 -8.31
N SER A 193 -1.96 15.36 -8.56
CA SER A 193 -2.97 14.38 -8.15
C SER A 193 -2.35 13.26 -7.33
N ARG A 194 -3.09 12.76 -6.38
CA ARG A 194 -2.71 11.62 -5.55
C ARG A 194 -3.91 10.71 -5.33
N ASP A 195 -3.74 9.41 -5.54
CA ASP A 195 -4.75 8.42 -5.18
C ASP A 195 -4.81 8.32 -3.65
N VAL A 196 -5.95 8.71 -3.09
CA VAL A 196 -6.26 8.68 -1.66
C VAL A 196 -7.38 7.69 -1.34
N THR A 197 -7.69 6.79 -2.27
CA THR A 197 -8.80 5.83 -2.15
C THR A 197 -8.73 5.03 -0.87
N ALA A 198 -7.57 4.46 -0.55
CA ALA A 198 -7.38 3.66 0.67
C ALA A 198 -7.57 4.50 1.94
N LEU A 199 -7.05 5.73 1.96
CA LEU A 199 -7.20 6.65 3.09
C LEU A 199 -8.66 7.06 3.27
N ALA A 200 -9.32 7.47 2.19
CA ALA A 200 -10.71 7.88 2.22
C ALA A 200 -11.66 6.73 2.62
N GLN A 201 -11.40 5.51 2.16
CA GLN A 201 -12.13 4.32 2.60
C GLN A 201 -11.92 4.03 4.08
N ALA A 202 -10.69 4.14 4.58
CA ALA A 202 -10.40 3.95 6.00
C ALA A 202 -11.11 4.99 6.88
N GLU A 203 -11.12 6.26 6.46
CA GLU A 203 -11.85 7.32 7.15
C GLU A 203 -13.37 7.16 7.10
N ALA A 204 -13.92 6.73 5.96
CA ALA A 204 -15.34 6.40 5.83
C ALA A 204 -15.71 5.26 6.77
N MET A 205 -14.96 4.16 6.75
CA MET A 205 -15.16 3.02 7.67
C MET A 205 -15.09 3.44 9.14
N ARG A 206 -14.16 4.33 9.49
CA ARG A 206 -14.06 4.86 10.86
C ARG A 206 -15.28 5.69 11.25
N ARG A 207 -15.76 6.57 10.37
CA ARG A 207 -16.98 7.38 10.63
C ARG A 207 -18.20 6.49 10.78
N ASP A 208 -18.38 5.52 9.88
CA ASP A 208 -19.49 4.57 9.93
C ASP A 208 -19.44 3.72 11.19
N PHE A 209 -18.24 3.31 11.63
CA PHE A 209 -18.05 2.59 12.89
C PHE A 209 -18.54 3.42 14.09
N VAL A 210 -18.12 4.67 14.23
CA VAL A 210 -18.55 5.56 15.34
C VAL A 210 -20.06 5.78 15.32
N ALA A 211 -20.64 6.02 14.14
CA ALA A 211 -22.07 6.20 13.97
C ALA A 211 -22.85 4.93 14.39
N ASN A 212 -22.41 3.76 13.92
CA ASN A 212 -23.05 2.47 14.24
C ASN A 212 -22.92 2.15 15.73
N VAL A 213 -21.76 2.35 16.35
CA VAL A 213 -21.59 2.20 17.82
C VAL A 213 -22.59 3.05 18.57
N SER A 214 -22.71 4.33 18.18
CA SER A 214 -23.63 5.28 18.82
C SER A 214 -25.09 4.80 18.70
N HIS A 215 -25.48 4.27 17.56
CA HIS A 215 -26.84 3.73 17.35
C HIS A 215 -27.09 2.45 18.13
N GLU A 216 -26.12 1.51 18.15
CA GLU A 216 -26.27 0.23 18.86
C GLU A 216 -26.23 0.37 20.39
N ILE A 217 -25.64 1.46 20.93
CA ILE A 217 -25.70 1.81 22.36
C ILE A 217 -27.00 2.56 22.69
N ARG A 218 -27.43 3.51 21.84
CA ARG A 218 -28.63 4.34 22.10
C ARG A 218 -29.90 3.49 22.21
N THR A 219 -30.06 2.52 21.33
CA THR A 219 -31.27 1.69 21.27
C THR A 219 -31.56 0.96 22.59
N PRO A 220 -30.66 0.13 23.16
CA PRO A 220 -30.90 -0.53 24.43
C PRO A 220 -31.04 0.45 25.59
N LEU A 221 -30.30 1.58 25.57
CA LEU A 221 -30.41 2.61 26.59
C LEU A 221 -31.79 3.26 26.61
N THR A 222 -32.36 3.57 25.44
CA THR A 222 -33.72 4.09 25.32
C THR A 222 -34.74 3.09 25.84
N VAL A 223 -34.57 1.79 25.54
CA VAL A 223 -35.45 0.73 26.03
C VAL A 223 -35.38 0.60 27.57
N LEU A 224 -34.17 0.63 28.13
CA LEU A 224 -33.97 0.63 29.58
C LEU A 224 -34.63 1.83 30.25
N SER A 225 -34.44 3.04 29.71
CA SER A 225 -35.06 4.26 30.22
C SER A 225 -36.60 4.17 30.20
N GLY A 226 -37.16 3.64 29.10
CA GLY A 226 -38.61 3.44 28.98
C GLY A 226 -39.17 2.45 30.01
N PHE A 227 -38.47 1.33 30.27
CA PHE A 227 -38.87 0.38 31.30
C PHE A 227 -38.77 0.98 32.69
N ILE A 228 -37.74 1.77 33.01
CA ILE A 228 -37.59 2.45 34.27
C ILE A 228 -38.74 3.46 34.45
N GLU A 229 -39.07 4.26 33.47
CA GLU A 229 -40.19 5.23 33.50
C GLU A 229 -41.54 4.52 33.71
N THR A 230 -41.75 3.38 32.99
CA THR A 230 -42.96 2.54 33.18
C THR A 230 -43.06 2.02 34.60
N MET A 231 -41.95 1.52 35.17
CA MET A 231 -41.92 0.99 36.52
C MET A 231 -42.10 2.06 37.61
N GLN A 232 -41.77 3.34 37.29
CA GLN A 232 -41.95 4.46 38.18
C GLN A 232 -43.38 5.05 38.13
N SER A 233 -44.01 5.01 36.95
CA SER A 233 -45.31 5.66 36.69
C SER A 233 -46.52 4.73 36.87
N LEU A 234 -46.33 3.41 36.79
CA LEU A 234 -47.40 2.44 36.90
C LEU A 234 -47.27 1.58 38.17
N ASP A 235 -48.39 1.32 38.81
CA ASP A 235 -48.45 0.34 39.90
C ASP A 235 -48.54 -1.07 39.31
N LEU A 236 -47.39 -1.70 39.13
CA LEU A 236 -47.25 -3.00 38.52
C LEU A 236 -47.36 -4.12 39.53
N ASP A 237 -48.05 -5.19 39.17
CA ASP A 237 -48.07 -6.42 39.99
C ASP A 237 -46.71 -7.12 40.04
N ALA A 238 -46.55 -8.09 40.93
CA ALA A 238 -45.28 -8.79 41.12
C ALA A 238 -44.80 -9.54 39.85
N PRO A 239 -45.68 -10.27 39.10
CA PRO A 239 -45.30 -10.88 37.81
C PRO A 239 -44.88 -9.90 36.73
N GLU A 240 -45.60 -8.80 36.60
CA GLU A 240 -45.28 -7.75 35.61
C GLU A 240 -43.91 -7.08 35.91
N ARG A 241 -43.69 -6.74 37.19
CA ARG A 241 -42.42 -6.20 37.67
C ARG A 241 -41.27 -7.17 37.41
N ALA A 242 -41.43 -8.46 37.70
CA ALA A 242 -40.42 -9.48 37.40
C ALA A 242 -40.12 -9.56 35.89
N ARG A 243 -41.15 -9.46 35.02
CA ARG A 243 -40.99 -9.44 33.57
C ARG A 243 -40.20 -8.27 33.08
N TYR A 244 -40.51 -7.03 33.54
CA TYR A 244 -39.76 -5.82 33.15
C TYR A 244 -38.30 -5.89 33.61
N LEU A 245 -38.04 -6.36 34.84
CA LEU A 245 -36.69 -6.56 35.35
C LEU A 245 -35.91 -7.57 34.52
N ALA A 246 -36.52 -8.67 34.09
CA ALA A 246 -35.88 -9.65 33.21
C ALA A 246 -35.54 -9.05 31.82
N LEU A 247 -36.43 -8.24 31.25
CA LEU A 247 -36.17 -7.53 29.98
C LEU A 247 -35.04 -6.49 30.13
N MET A 248 -34.99 -5.79 31.25
CA MET A 248 -33.90 -4.83 31.53
C MET A 248 -32.56 -5.55 31.69
N ALA A 249 -32.52 -6.68 32.42
CA ALA A 249 -31.32 -7.51 32.56
C ALA A 249 -30.81 -7.98 31.18
N ALA A 250 -31.69 -8.47 30.30
CA ALA A 250 -31.33 -8.88 28.95
C ALA A 250 -30.75 -7.73 28.11
N GLN A 251 -31.25 -6.49 28.28
CA GLN A 251 -30.67 -5.32 27.58
C GLN A 251 -29.30 -4.94 28.16
N ALA A 252 -29.11 -5.02 29.49
CA ALA A 252 -27.82 -4.78 30.13
C ALA A 252 -26.75 -5.78 29.68
N ASP A 253 -27.08 -7.08 29.64
CA ASP A 253 -26.19 -8.14 29.16
C ASP A 253 -25.80 -7.94 27.69
N ARG A 254 -26.75 -7.51 26.86
CA ARG A 254 -26.50 -7.16 25.47
C ARG A 254 -25.52 -5.99 25.34
N MET A 255 -25.69 -4.94 26.13
CA MET A 255 -24.77 -3.80 26.15
C MET A 255 -23.38 -4.22 26.61
N GLN A 256 -23.30 -5.07 27.65
CA GLN A 256 -22.02 -5.60 28.13
C GLN A 256 -21.29 -6.41 27.04
N THR A 257 -22.01 -7.26 26.31
CA THR A 257 -21.45 -8.00 25.17
C THR A 257 -20.94 -7.05 24.09
N LEU A 258 -21.71 -6.03 23.72
CA LEU A 258 -21.31 -5.01 22.74
C LEU A 258 -20.02 -4.30 23.16
N VAL A 259 -19.93 -3.86 24.42
CA VAL A 259 -18.73 -3.19 24.95
C VAL A 259 -17.52 -4.11 24.93
N ASN A 260 -17.68 -5.39 25.31
CA ASN A 260 -16.59 -6.37 25.28
C ASN A 260 -16.11 -6.65 23.85
N ASP A 261 -17.02 -6.77 22.88
CA ASP A 261 -16.68 -6.92 21.47
C ASP A 261 -15.92 -5.71 20.92
N LEU A 262 -16.34 -4.48 21.29
CA LEU A 262 -15.66 -3.24 20.92
C LEU A 262 -14.25 -3.16 21.50
N LEU A 263 -14.08 -3.50 22.79
CA LEU A 263 -12.77 -3.53 23.44
C LEU A 263 -11.86 -4.58 22.82
N THR A 264 -12.42 -5.75 22.48
CA THR A 264 -11.67 -6.81 21.79
C THR A 264 -11.20 -6.33 20.42
N LEU A 265 -12.10 -5.75 19.63
CA LEU A 265 -11.74 -5.22 18.31
C LEU A 265 -10.69 -4.09 18.39
N SER A 266 -10.86 -3.17 19.36
CA SER A 266 -9.89 -2.08 19.58
C SER A 266 -8.49 -2.60 19.96
N ARG A 267 -8.42 -3.65 20.83
CA ARG A 267 -7.14 -4.30 21.17
C ARG A 267 -6.51 -4.98 19.96
N LEU A 268 -7.30 -5.69 19.16
CA LEU A 268 -6.83 -6.36 17.95
C LEU A 268 -6.25 -5.36 16.94
N GLU A 269 -6.82 -4.17 16.81
CA GLU A 269 -6.35 -3.12 15.89
C GLU A 269 -5.11 -2.38 16.40
N GLY A 270 -5.02 -2.18 17.71
CA GLY A 270 -3.94 -1.41 18.33
C GLY A 270 -2.70 -2.21 18.72
N SER A 271 -2.75 -3.56 18.66
CA SER A 271 -1.64 -4.41 19.09
C SER A 271 -0.85 -4.98 17.91
N PRO A 272 0.45 -5.25 18.06
CA PRO A 272 1.21 -5.95 17.03
C PRO A 272 0.67 -7.37 16.80
N PRO A 273 0.87 -7.97 15.60
CA PRO A 273 0.49 -9.35 15.34
C PRO A 273 1.14 -10.31 16.35
N PRO A 274 0.43 -11.38 16.79
CA PRO A 274 0.99 -12.35 17.73
C PRO A 274 2.18 -13.09 17.11
N GLY A 275 3.20 -13.31 17.94
CA GLY A 275 4.39 -14.06 17.57
C GLY A 275 4.13 -15.55 17.35
N LEU A 276 5.22 -16.31 17.23
CA LEU A 276 5.22 -17.77 17.12
C LEU A 276 5.70 -18.45 18.41
N ALA A 277 5.77 -17.72 19.53
CA ALA A 277 6.30 -18.26 20.78
C ALA A 277 5.28 -19.13 21.53
N ASP A 278 4.02 -18.72 21.51
CA ASP A 278 2.96 -19.38 22.24
C ASP A 278 2.26 -20.40 21.34
N TRP A 279 2.15 -21.65 21.82
CA TRP A 279 1.54 -22.74 21.10
C TRP A 279 0.34 -23.28 21.90
N VAL A 280 -0.77 -23.51 21.24
CA VAL A 280 -2.00 -24.05 21.82
C VAL A 280 -2.42 -25.31 21.08
N SER A 281 -2.83 -26.33 21.83
CA SER A 281 -3.44 -27.54 21.25
C SER A 281 -4.74 -27.18 20.54
N ALA A 282 -4.85 -27.54 19.25
CA ALA A 282 -6.07 -27.31 18.49
C ALA A 282 -7.26 -28.08 19.10
N ASP A 283 -7.02 -29.28 19.64
CA ASP A 283 -8.03 -30.12 20.26
C ASP A 283 -8.56 -29.52 21.57
N GLU A 284 -7.68 -29.02 22.45
CA GLU A 284 -8.08 -28.34 23.69
C GLU A 284 -8.85 -27.03 23.39
N LEU A 285 -8.41 -26.23 22.41
CA LEU A 285 -9.07 -25.01 22.00
C LEU A 285 -10.49 -25.29 21.52
N VAL A 286 -10.64 -26.28 20.64
CA VAL A 286 -11.96 -26.67 20.10
C VAL A 286 -12.84 -27.29 21.19
N GLY A 287 -12.30 -28.13 22.07
CA GLY A 287 -13.03 -28.72 23.19
C GLY A 287 -13.66 -27.67 24.10
N GLN A 288 -12.87 -26.70 24.57
CA GLN A 288 -13.34 -25.59 25.41
C GLN A 288 -14.45 -24.78 24.72
N CYS A 289 -14.25 -24.40 23.46
CA CYS A 289 -15.24 -23.63 22.71
C CYS A 289 -16.53 -24.43 22.42
N ALA A 290 -16.42 -25.74 22.24
CA ALA A 290 -17.57 -26.62 22.05
C ALA A 290 -18.43 -26.74 23.36
N GLU A 291 -17.78 -26.85 24.52
CA GLU A 291 -18.44 -26.82 25.82
C GLU A 291 -19.19 -25.51 26.06
N GLU A 292 -18.54 -24.36 25.75
CA GLU A 292 -19.18 -23.02 25.78
C GLU A 292 -20.42 -22.98 24.86
N GLY A 293 -20.29 -23.53 23.64
CA GLY A 293 -21.38 -23.61 22.67
C GLY A 293 -22.56 -24.49 23.15
N GLN A 294 -22.26 -25.63 23.78
CA GLN A 294 -23.29 -26.49 24.37
C GLN A 294 -24.05 -25.81 25.52
N ALA A 295 -23.31 -25.12 26.40
CA ALA A 295 -23.89 -24.33 27.47
C ALA A 295 -24.81 -23.21 26.96
N LEU A 296 -24.36 -22.50 25.94
CA LEU A 296 -25.16 -21.45 25.28
C LEU A 296 -26.42 -22.03 24.62
N SER A 297 -26.32 -23.17 23.95
CA SER A 297 -27.44 -23.86 23.33
C SER A 297 -28.50 -24.27 24.37
N ALA A 298 -28.08 -24.87 25.50
CA ALA A 298 -28.97 -25.24 26.59
C ALA A 298 -29.68 -24.03 27.21
N MET A 299 -29.01 -22.88 27.28
CA MET A 299 -29.60 -21.65 27.81
C MET A 299 -30.64 -21.05 26.83
N LEU A 300 -30.38 -21.06 25.53
CA LEU A 300 -31.29 -20.51 24.53
C LEU A 300 -32.51 -21.37 24.26
N TRP A 301 -32.39 -22.67 24.41
CA TRP A 301 -33.46 -23.66 24.16
C TRP A 301 -33.75 -24.51 25.39
N PRO A 302 -34.34 -23.91 26.46
CA PRO A 302 -34.68 -24.69 27.68
C PRO A 302 -35.81 -25.69 27.42
N VAL A 303 -35.85 -26.73 28.23
CA VAL A 303 -36.93 -27.75 28.19
C VAL A 303 -38.31 -27.06 28.21
N PRO A 304 -39.29 -27.48 27.32
CA PRO A 304 -39.31 -28.71 26.53
C PRO A 304 -38.66 -28.63 25.13
N ALA A 305 -38.09 -27.50 24.73
CA ALA A 305 -37.37 -27.41 23.45
C ALA A 305 -36.08 -28.25 23.51
N ALA A 306 -35.75 -28.93 22.42
CA ALA A 306 -34.50 -29.68 22.34
C ALA A 306 -33.35 -28.73 21.99
N PRO A 307 -32.27 -28.64 22.79
CA PRO A 307 -31.09 -27.87 22.41
C PRO A 307 -30.45 -28.42 21.12
N GLN A 308 -29.66 -27.59 20.43
CA GLN A 308 -28.90 -28.05 19.28
C GLN A 308 -27.86 -29.10 19.70
N GLN A 309 -27.50 -29.98 18.78
CA GLN A 309 -26.41 -30.92 18.94
C GLN A 309 -25.09 -30.27 18.52
N VAL A 310 -24.32 -29.76 19.47
CA VAL A 310 -22.96 -29.24 19.19
C VAL A 310 -21.98 -30.41 19.32
N ARG A 311 -21.35 -30.78 18.19
CA ARG A 311 -20.42 -31.90 18.07
C ARG A 311 -19.05 -31.45 17.67
N ALA A 312 -18.05 -31.66 18.50
CA ALA A 312 -16.65 -31.56 18.12
C ALA A 312 -16.18 -32.92 17.58
N HIS A 313 -15.65 -32.92 16.37
CA HIS A 313 -15.06 -34.12 15.78
C HIS A 313 -13.58 -34.20 16.15
N ALA A 314 -13.02 -35.42 16.14
CA ALA A 314 -11.61 -35.63 16.41
C ALA A 314 -10.75 -34.78 15.48
N LEU A 315 -9.81 -34.01 16.02
CA LEU A 315 -8.89 -33.16 15.28
C LEU A 315 -7.55 -33.86 15.05
N PRO A 316 -6.79 -33.43 14.03
CA PRO A 316 -5.38 -33.81 13.91
C PRO A 316 -4.64 -33.40 15.20
N ALA A 317 -3.70 -34.23 15.65
CA ALA A 317 -2.84 -33.90 16.79
C ALA A 317 -1.84 -32.80 16.39
N VAL A 318 -2.29 -31.55 16.41
CA VAL A 318 -1.51 -30.36 16.02
C VAL A 318 -1.64 -29.25 17.04
N GLU A 319 -0.60 -28.45 17.13
CA GLU A 319 -0.59 -27.20 17.88
C GLU A 319 -0.56 -26.00 16.91
N LEU A 320 -1.22 -24.93 17.33
CA LEU A 320 -1.32 -23.67 16.57
C LEU A 320 -0.57 -22.56 17.32
N ALA A 321 0.34 -21.88 16.62
CA ALA A 321 1.07 -20.75 17.18
C ALA A 321 0.22 -19.47 17.16
N GLY A 322 0.06 -18.84 18.33
CA GLY A 322 -0.64 -17.56 18.43
C GLY A 322 -1.20 -17.27 19.81
N SER A 323 -1.90 -16.15 19.92
CA SER A 323 -2.57 -15.76 21.16
C SER A 323 -3.78 -16.65 21.44
N VAL A 324 -3.72 -17.42 22.53
CA VAL A 324 -4.81 -18.33 22.96
C VAL A 324 -6.13 -17.57 23.10
N SER A 325 -6.09 -16.38 23.70
CA SER A 325 -7.29 -15.56 23.93
C SER A 325 -7.92 -15.06 22.62
N GLU A 326 -7.09 -14.67 21.63
CA GLU A 326 -7.59 -14.26 20.33
C GLU A 326 -8.18 -15.44 19.56
N LEU A 327 -7.47 -16.59 19.51
CA LEU A 327 -7.92 -17.80 18.83
C LEU A 327 -9.23 -18.32 19.41
N ARG A 328 -9.33 -18.35 20.76
CA ARG A 328 -10.57 -18.72 21.46
C ARG A 328 -11.70 -17.75 21.12
N SER A 329 -11.46 -16.44 21.17
CA SER A 329 -12.46 -15.44 20.82
C SER A 329 -12.98 -15.61 19.38
N ALA A 330 -12.09 -15.90 18.42
CA ALA A 330 -12.50 -16.12 17.04
C ALA A 330 -13.40 -17.37 16.89
N LEU A 331 -12.98 -18.50 17.48
CA LEU A 331 -13.73 -19.75 17.37
C LEU A 331 -15.07 -19.69 18.13
N SER A 332 -15.08 -19.13 19.36
CA SER A 332 -16.31 -18.91 20.13
C SER A 332 -17.30 -18.00 19.40
N ASN A 333 -16.83 -16.98 18.65
CA ASN A 333 -17.70 -16.17 17.81
C ASN A 333 -18.35 -16.97 16.66
N LEU A 334 -17.63 -17.89 16.02
CA LEU A 334 -18.22 -18.75 15.00
C LEU A 334 -19.26 -19.71 15.59
N ILE A 335 -18.93 -20.34 16.73
CA ILE A 335 -19.83 -21.30 17.41
C ILE A 335 -21.07 -20.58 17.94
N SER A 336 -20.91 -19.42 18.59
CA SER A 336 -22.05 -18.64 19.10
C SER A 336 -22.98 -18.19 17.99
N ASN A 337 -22.45 -17.83 16.83
CA ASN A 337 -23.26 -17.53 15.65
C ASN A 337 -24.03 -18.78 15.18
N ALA A 338 -23.38 -19.93 15.06
CA ALA A 338 -24.04 -21.19 14.69
C ALA A 338 -25.19 -21.52 15.66
N VAL A 339 -24.95 -21.42 16.99
CA VAL A 339 -25.96 -21.65 18.01
C VAL A 339 -27.15 -20.69 17.91
N ARG A 340 -26.91 -19.40 17.66
CA ARG A 340 -27.96 -18.38 17.58
C ARG A 340 -28.84 -18.51 16.35
N TYR A 341 -28.28 -18.96 15.21
CA TYR A 341 -29.02 -19.03 13.95
C TYR A 341 -29.54 -20.43 13.60
N THR A 342 -29.11 -21.46 14.28
CA THR A 342 -29.63 -22.83 14.09
C THR A 342 -30.89 -23.02 14.92
N PRO A 343 -31.99 -23.55 14.37
CA PRO A 343 -33.21 -23.87 15.10
C PRO A 343 -32.97 -24.94 16.19
N ALA A 344 -33.90 -25.05 17.13
CA ALA A 344 -33.93 -26.11 18.14
C ALA A 344 -33.81 -27.49 17.47
N GLY A 345 -33.01 -28.38 18.07
CA GLY A 345 -32.77 -29.74 17.56
C GLY A 345 -31.83 -29.82 16.36
N GLY A 346 -31.37 -28.66 15.80
CA GLY A 346 -30.43 -28.63 14.71
C GLY A 346 -29.02 -29.12 15.08
N LEU A 347 -28.16 -29.29 14.08
CA LEU A 347 -26.81 -29.84 14.24
C LEU A 347 -25.76 -28.79 13.99
N ILE A 348 -24.74 -28.70 14.85
CA ILE A 348 -23.58 -27.84 14.72
C ILE A 348 -22.34 -28.72 14.82
N ASN A 349 -21.59 -28.86 13.74
CA ASN A 349 -20.38 -29.65 13.67
C ASN A 349 -19.15 -28.73 13.70
N ILE A 350 -18.22 -29.03 14.60
CA ILE A 350 -16.91 -28.39 14.67
C ILE A 350 -15.89 -29.39 14.19
N THR A 351 -15.16 -29.03 13.12
CA THR A 351 -14.18 -29.91 12.48
C THR A 351 -12.84 -29.21 12.34
N GLY A 352 -11.76 -29.97 12.43
CA GLY A 352 -10.41 -29.49 12.12
C GLY A 352 -9.74 -30.44 11.15
N GLN A 353 -9.11 -29.89 10.11
CA GLN A 353 -8.36 -30.68 9.13
C GLN A 353 -7.05 -30.02 8.73
N LEU A 354 -6.02 -30.83 8.55
CA LEU A 354 -4.77 -30.39 7.94
C LEU A 354 -4.92 -30.49 6.43
N LEU A 355 -4.76 -29.36 5.74
CA LEU A 355 -4.84 -29.31 4.29
C LEU A 355 -3.56 -29.88 3.65
N PRO A 356 -3.58 -30.28 2.36
CA PRO A 356 -2.42 -30.85 1.70
C PRO A 356 -1.18 -29.96 1.65
N ASP A 357 -1.36 -28.65 1.77
CA ASP A 357 -0.30 -27.64 1.81
C ASP A 357 0.20 -27.32 3.25
N GLY A 358 -0.22 -28.11 4.24
CA GLY A 358 0.17 -27.97 5.64
C GLY A 358 -0.59 -26.90 6.42
N ARG A 359 -1.56 -26.21 5.82
CA ARG A 359 -2.44 -25.26 6.53
C ARG A 359 -3.44 -26.02 7.42
N LEU A 360 -3.78 -25.42 8.56
CA LEU A 360 -4.84 -25.94 9.45
C LEU A 360 -6.13 -25.19 9.15
N GLU A 361 -7.21 -25.93 8.92
CA GLU A 361 -8.56 -25.41 8.81
C GLU A 361 -9.39 -25.84 10.02
N LEU A 362 -9.94 -24.87 10.78
CA LEU A 362 -10.94 -25.08 11.84
C LEU A 362 -12.28 -24.56 11.34
N ALA A 363 -13.27 -25.42 11.20
CA ALA A 363 -14.55 -25.10 10.60
C ALA A 363 -15.73 -25.39 11.53
N VAL A 364 -16.71 -24.49 11.53
CA VAL A 364 -18.00 -24.63 12.18
C VAL A 364 -19.05 -24.71 11.07
N THR A 365 -19.80 -25.82 11.04
CA THR A 365 -20.87 -26.06 10.07
C THR A 365 -22.18 -26.20 10.81
N ASP A 366 -23.19 -25.46 10.43
CA ASP A 366 -24.53 -25.47 11.01
C ASP A 366 -25.60 -25.93 10.01
N THR A 367 -26.74 -26.37 10.52
CA THR A 367 -27.92 -26.71 9.73
C THR A 367 -29.02 -25.64 9.87
N GLY A 368 -28.60 -24.39 9.96
CA GLY A 368 -29.51 -23.25 10.03
C GLY A 368 -30.15 -22.89 8.68
N PRO A 369 -30.83 -21.74 8.57
CA PRO A 369 -31.56 -21.35 7.39
C PRO A 369 -30.68 -21.03 6.18
N GLY A 370 -29.36 -20.98 6.36
CA GLY A 370 -28.44 -20.51 5.32
C GLY A 370 -28.53 -19.02 5.05
N ILE A 371 -27.65 -18.52 4.20
CA ILE A 371 -27.44 -17.10 3.92
C ILE A 371 -27.45 -16.87 2.41
N PRO A 372 -28.24 -15.89 1.90
CA PRO A 372 -28.22 -15.53 0.49
C PRO A 372 -26.83 -15.10 0.03
N PRO A 373 -26.42 -15.45 -1.23
CA PRO A 373 -25.07 -15.19 -1.73
C PRO A 373 -24.67 -13.72 -1.74
N GLU A 374 -25.61 -12.80 -1.96
CA GLU A 374 -25.37 -11.36 -1.97
C GLU A 374 -24.90 -10.80 -0.63
N HIS A 375 -25.16 -11.48 0.48
CA HIS A 375 -24.75 -11.07 1.83
C HIS A 375 -23.37 -11.61 2.22
N LEU A 376 -22.93 -12.74 1.63
CA LEU A 376 -21.68 -13.42 2.03
C LEU A 376 -20.45 -12.50 2.04
N PRO A 377 -20.19 -11.67 1.01
CA PRO A 377 -19.02 -10.79 0.99
C PRO A 377 -19.02 -9.75 2.12
N ARG A 378 -20.21 -9.38 2.61
CA ARG A 378 -20.43 -8.31 3.58
C ARG A 378 -20.55 -8.79 5.02
N LEU A 379 -20.71 -10.09 5.27
CA LEU A 379 -20.94 -10.63 6.62
C LEU A 379 -19.83 -10.32 7.63
N SER A 380 -18.61 -10.11 7.15
CA SER A 380 -17.46 -9.72 7.97
C SER A 380 -17.28 -8.21 8.12
N GLU A 381 -18.17 -7.39 7.51
CA GLU A 381 -18.22 -5.95 7.80
C GLU A 381 -18.73 -5.72 9.22
N ARG A 382 -18.23 -4.70 9.90
CA ARG A 382 -18.63 -4.35 11.28
C ARG A 382 -20.09 -3.94 11.31
N PHE A 383 -20.87 -4.47 12.26
CA PHE A 383 -22.31 -4.20 12.44
C PHE A 383 -23.18 -4.66 11.27
N TYR A 384 -22.64 -5.41 10.31
CA TYR A 384 -23.43 -5.92 9.21
C TYR A 384 -24.32 -7.09 9.68
N ARG A 385 -25.57 -7.09 9.25
CA ARG A 385 -26.60 -8.09 9.60
C ARG A 385 -27.54 -8.28 8.43
N VAL A 386 -27.85 -9.53 8.08
CA VAL A 386 -28.77 -9.85 6.98
C VAL A 386 -30.18 -9.37 7.29
N ASP A 387 -30.67 -9.58 8.52
CA ASP A 387 -31.99 -9.14 8.97
C ASP A 387 -31.85 -8.43 10.33
N ARG A 388 -32.14 -7.12 10.35
CA ARG A 388 -32.08 -6.28 11.55
C ARG A 388 -33.19 -6.59 12.57
N SER A 389 -34.33 -7.16 12.14
CA SER A 389 -35.49 -7.43 13.01
C SER A 389 -35.29 -8.72 13.81
N ARG A 390 -35.06 -9.85 13.14
CA ARG A 390 -34.81 -11.15 13.77
C ARG A 390 -33.55 -11.18 14.62
N SER A 391 -32.52 -10.47 14.20
CA SER A 391 -31.27 -10.49 14.92
C SER A 391 -31.26 -9.58 16.16
N ARG A 392 -32.27 -8.71 16.36
CA ARG A 392 -32.48 -8.04 17.66
C ARG A 392 -32.97 -9.02 18.73
N GLU A 393 -33.77 -10.00 18.37
CA GLU A 393 -34.26 -11.05 19.26
C GLU A 393 -33.15 -12.07 19.61
N SER A 394 -32.25 -12.37 18.64
CA SER A 394 -31.13 -13.29 18.84
C SER A 394 -29.92 -12.69 19.58
N GLY A 395 -29.91 -11.39 19.87
CA GLY A 395 -28.88 -10.73 20.69
C GLY A 395 -27.50 -10.58 20.05
N GLY A 396 -27.35 -10.74 18.73
CA GLY A 396 -26.06 -10.56 18.04
C GLY A 396 -25.64 -9.08 17.93
N THR A 397 -24.37 -8.78 18.13
CA THR A 397 -23.78 -7.42 18.00
C THR A 397 -23.44 -7.03 16.57
N GLY A 398 -23.31 -8.01 15.67
CA GLY A 398 -22.78 -7.81 14.31
C GLY A 398 -21.26 -7.57 14.26
N LEU A 399 -20.54 -7.81 15.36
CA LEU A 399 -19.09 -7.67 15.47
C LEU A 399 -18.35 -9.02 15.45
N GLY A 400 -19.01 -10.11 15.82
CA GLY A 400 -18.36 -11.42 16.01
C GLY A 400 -17.61 -11.94 14.78
N LEU A 401 -18.20 -11.86 13.57
CA LEU A 401 -17.53 -12.28 12.33
C LEU A 401 -16.40 -11.31 11.93
N ALA A 402 -16.53 -10.03 12.23
CA ALA A 402 -15.46 -9.06 12.03
C ALA A 402 -14.27 -9.36 12.96
N ILE A 403 -14.53 -9.71 14.23
CA ILE A 403 -13.51 -10.16 15.18
C ILE A 403 -12.84 -11.45 14.68
N ALA A 404 -13.61 -12.46 14.28
CA ALA A 404 -13.07 -13.72 13.77
C ALA A 404 -12.17 -13.52 12.53
N LYS A 405 -12.60 -12.68 11.57
CA LYS A 405 -11.80 -12.31 10.40
C LYS A 405 -10.50 -11.61 10.79
N HIS A 406 -10.58 -10.63 11.70
CA HIS A 406 -9.43 -9.86 12.13
C HIS A 406 -8.40 -10.72 12.85
N VAL A 407 -8.86 -11.62 13.74
CA VAL A 407 -7.99 -12.60 14.40
C VAL A 407 -7.32 -13.51 13.37
N ALA A 408 -8.07 -14.08 12.41
CA ALA A 408 -7.49 -14.89 11.36
C ALA A 408 -6.38 -14.15 10.61
N GLN A 409 -6.63 -12.91 10.18
CA GLN A 409 -5.66 -12.06 9.46
C GLN A 409 -4.41 -11.74 10.29
N ARG A 410 -4.56 -11.44 11.59
CA ARG A 410 -3.43 -11.19 12.51
C ARG A 410 -2.53 -12.42 12.67
N HIS A 411 -3.11 -13.62 12.53
CA HIS A 411 -2.38 -14.89 12.53
C HIS A 411 -1.92 -15.31 11.12
N GLY A 412 -1.97 -14.41 10.12
CA GLY A 412 -1.56 -14.69 8.74
C GLY A 412 -2.48 -15.63 7.99
N GLY A 413 -3.68 -15.87 8.51
CA GLY A 413 -4.70 -16.73 7.95
C GLY A 413 -5.87 -15.98 7.33
N GLU A 414 -6.96 -16.70 7.07
CA GLU A 414 -8.16 -16.15 6.46
C GLU A 414 -9.43 -16.77 7.06
N LEU A 415 -10.55 -16.03 7.01
CA LEU A 415 -11.88 -16.53 7.28
C LEU A 415 -12.56 -16.90 5.96
N ARG A 416 -12.94 -18.17 5.81
CA ARG A 416 -13.71 -18.67 4.66
C ARG A 416 -15.16 -18.84 5.04
N MET A 417 -16.06 -18.48 4.16
CA MET A 417 -17.50 -18.54 4.38
C MET A 417 -18.17 -19.21 3.20
N GLN A 418 -19.01 -20.19 3.48
CA GLN A 418 -19.83 -20.88 2.49
C GLN A 418 -21.22 -21.06 3.09
N SER A 419 -22.27 -20.79 2.33
CA SER A 419 -23.64 -20.98 2.78
C SER A 419 -24.55 -21.25 1.60
N MET A 420 -25.57 -22.05 1.85
CA MET A 420 -26.63 -22.30 0.90
C MET A 420 -27.99 -22.18 1.61
N LEU A 421 -28.86 -21.37 1.04
CA LEU A 421 -30.18 -21.11 1.61
C LEU A 421 -30.96 -22.42 1.83
N GLY A 422 -31.49 -22.63 3.04
CA GLY A 422 -32.18 -23.83 3.45
C GLY A 422 -31.31 -25.04 3.78
N GLN A 423 -29.98 -24.96 3.65
CA GLN A 423 -29.06 -26.06 3.95
C GLN A 423 -28.11 -25.79 5.12
N GLY A 424 -27.95 -24.51 5.50
CA GLY A 424 -27.06 -24.09 6.54
C GLY A 424 -25.81 -23.34 6.06
N SER A 425 -24.85 -23.15 6.95
CA SER A 425 -23.65 -22.39 6.69
C SER A 425 -22.41 -23.10 7.21
N ARG A 426 -21.26 -22.79 6.60
CA ARG A 426 -19.93 -23.24 7.01
C ARG A 426 -19.00 -22.04 7.09
N PHE A 427 -18.46 -21.81 8.28
CA PHE A 427 -17.46 -20.79 8.55
C PHE A 427 -16.16 -21.47 8.98
N ALA A 428 -15.04 -21.12 8.33
CA ALA A 428 -13.75 -21.76 8.59
C ALA A 428 -12.64 -20.74 8.79
N LEU A 429 -11.86 -20.92 9.84
CA LEU A 429 -10.59 -20.22 10.06
C LEU A 429 -9.48 -21.06 9.45
N VAL A 430 -8.73 -20.49 8.53
CA VAL A 430 -7.61 -21.18 7.87
C VAL A 430 -6.31 -20.51 8.28
N PHE A 431 -5.40 -21.27 8.90
CA PHE A 431 -4.13 -20.79 9.39
C PHE A 431 -2.97 -21.33 8.53
N PRO A 432 -1.93 -20.54 8.28
CA PRO A 432 -0.80 -20.94 7.43
C PRO A 432 0.04 -22.05 8.08
N ALA A 433 0.67 -22.87 7.26
CA ALA A 433 1.54 -23.97 7.71
C ALA A 433 2.67 -23.53 8.65
N SER A 434 3.15 -22.28 8.51
CA SER A 434 4.17 -21.69 9.39
C SER A 434 3.72 -21.52 10.84
N ARG A 435 2.42 -21.60 11.13
CA ARG A 435 1.84 -21.54 12.47
C ARG A 435 1.32 -22.88 12.97
N VAL A 436 1.55 -23.96 12.24
CA VAL A 436 1.05 -25.28 12.58
C VAL A 436 2.25 -26.22 12.80
N ARG A 437 2.21 -26.97 13.90
CA ARG A 437 3.18 -28.05 14.14
C ARG A 437 2.46 -29.30 14.68
N PRO A 438 3.04 -30.50 14.51
CA PRO A 438 2.55 -31.71 15.17
C PRO A 438 2.55 -31.51 16.70
N ALA A 439 1.48 -31.91 17.37
CA ALA A 439 1.45 -31.95 18.83
C ALA A 439 2.44 -32.99 19.32
N PHE A 440 3.33 -32.61 20.23
CA PHE A 440 4.26 -33.53 20.86
C PHE A 440 3.45 -34.36 21.91
N ARG A 441 2.95 -35.54 21.53
CA ARG A 441 2.49 -36.52 22.54
C ARG A 441 3.72 -37.04 23.28
N LEU A 442 3.92 -36.59 24.50
CA LEU A 442 4.70 -37.38 25.45
C LEU A 442 3.93 -38.68 25.61
N GLU A 443 4.41 -39.79 25.04
CA GLU A 443 3.88 -41.13 25.40
C GLU A 443 3.96 -41.30 26.93
N PRO A 444 2.85 -41.61 27.62
CA PRO A 444 2.96 -41.91 29.03
C PRO A 444 3.71 -43.24 29.19
N ASP A 445 4.97 -43.11 29.63
CA ASP A 445 5.75 -44.05 30.42
C ASP A 445 5.69 -45.55 30.02
N ALA A 446 6.49 -45.90 29.02
CA ALA A 446 6.94 -47.32 28.86
C ALA A 446 7.95 -47.75 29.97
N ALA A 447 8.11 -46.95 31.04
CA ALA A 447 9.10 -47.17 32.10
C ALA A 447 8.57 -47.86 33.35
N ARG A 448 7.53 -48.69 33.25
CA ARG A 448 7.14 -49.63 34.36
C ARG A 448 6.95 -51.04 33.86
N ARG A 449 7.89 -51.62 33.13
CA ARG A 449 8.06 -53.07 32.99
C ARG A 449 9.55 -53.37 32.85
N ALA A 450 10.24 -53.46 33.91
CA ALA A 450 11.41 -54.31 34.03
C ALA A 450 11.28 -55.15 35.31
N PRO A 451 11.58 -56.42 35.23
CA PRO A 451 11.22 -57.45 36.20
C PRO A 451 11.97 -57.35 37.52
#